data_69339d5717f16e92cc0ab675ec63c21f
#
_entry.id   69339d5717f16e92cc0ab675ec63c21f
#
_cell.length_a   1.000
_cell.length_b   1.000
_cell.length_c   1.000
_cell.angle_alpha   90.00
_cell.angle_beta   90.00
_cell.angle_gamma   90.00
#
_symmetry.space_group_name_H-M   'P 1'
#
loop_
_entity.id
_entity.type
_entity.pdbx_description
1 polymer ?
#
loop_
_entity_poly.entity_id
_entity_poly.type
_entity_poly.pdbx_seq_one_letter_code
_entity_poly.pdbx_strand_id
1 'polypeptide(L)'
;MILRSEEIVGSAGEGEVTYFLKDASKAGTKTPVYSLDSTGSALEKMDDEKKDGDLFTKDNYLELENTVQSYTGSYDSQNFYSVYAFKDEMEANMMEIRNVNALNAIKEKTDTSSLQMQNAIKPGVVVYYTDGYENVKTDTLTEASFDENQYKKVNLKDQTTVGKNVPVYKLITDENWNVIFKISKD
;
A
#
# COMPACT_ATOMS: atom_id res chain seq x y z
N MET A 1 22.29 -5.83 -5.44
CA MET A 1 20.87 -6.11 -5.78
C MET A 1 20.22 -6.89 -4.65
N ILE A 2 19.00 -6.58 -4.31
CA ILE A 2 18.19 -7.33 -3.33
C ILE A 2 17.00 -7.93 -4.09
N LEU A 3 16.81 -9.23 -4.00
CA LEU A 3 15.69 -9.95 -4.59
C LEU A 3 14.84 -10.58 -3.49
N ARG A 4 13.53 -10.49 -3.63
CA ARG A 4 12.51 -11.11 -2.77
C ARG A 4 11.29 -11.49 -3.59
N SER A 5 10.36 -12.23 -3.00
CA SER A 5 9.13 -12.61 -3.69
C SER A 5 8.20 -11.41 -3.79
N GLU A 6 8.03 -10.92 -5.01
CA GLU A 6 7.22 -9.76 -5.33
C GLU A 6 6.20 -10.12 -6.42
N GLU A 7 5.01 -9.53 -6.32
CA GLU A 7 3.95 -9.69 -7.30
C GLU A 7 3.38 -8.32 -7.67
N ILE A 8 3.43 -7.98 -8.96
CA ILE A 8 2.77 -6.78 -9.47
C ILE A 8 1.28 -7.07 -9.59
N VAL A 9 0.46 -6.22 -8.99
CA VAL A 9 -1.00 -6.33 -9.05
C VAL A 9 -1.54 -5.27 -10.00
N GLY A 10 -2.18 -5.74 -11.08
CA GLY A 10 -2.85 -4.89 -12.03
C GLY A 10 -4.26 -4.50 -11.58
N SER A 11 -4.73 -3.38 -12.08
CA SER A 11 -6.09 -2.88 -11.83
C SER A 11 -7.14 -3.89 -12.27
N ALA A 12 -8.17 -4.08 -11.45
CA ALA A 12 -9.32 -4.93 -11.76
C ALA A 12 -10.22 -4.38 -12.90
N GLY A 13 -10.17 -3.06 -13.11
CA GLY A 13 -10.98 -2.36 -14.12
C GLY A 13 -10.29 -1.08 -14.55
N GLU A 14 -11.08 -0.17 -15.15
CA GLU A 14 -10.66 1.17 -15.53
C GLU A 14 -11.40 2.21 -14.68
N GLY A 15 -10.78 3.37 -14.44
CA GLY A 15 -11.37 4.47 -13.69
C GLY A 15 -10.34 5.30 -12.92
N GLU A 16 -10.84 6.27 -12.17
CA GLU A 16 -10.03 7.02 -11.21
C GLU A 16 -9.70 6.13 -10.03
N VAL A 17 -8.43 6.19 -9.58
CA VAL A 17 -7.92 5.34 -8.48
C VAL A 17 -7.69 6.15 -7.23
N THR A 18 -8.19 5.62 -6.09
CA THR A 18 -7.82 6.13 -4.75
C THR A 18 -7.17 5.03 -3.95
N TYR A 19 -6.00 5.33 -3.38
CA TYR A 19 -5.24 4.41 -2.55
C TYR A 19 -5.57 4.61 -1.07
N PHE A 20 -5.81 3.52 -0.34
CA PHE A 20 -6.20 3.56 1.07
C PHE A 20 -5.02 3.38 2.03
N LEU A 21 -3.97 2.71 1.60
CA LEU A 21 -2.83 2.38 2.44
C LEU A 21 -1.64 3.33 2.21
N LYS A 22 -0.84 3.52 3.24
CA LYS A 22 0.50 4.11 3.13
C LYS A 22 1.43 3.13 2.42
N ASP A 23 2.50 3.65 1.79
CA ASP A 23 3.56 2.81 1.22
C ASP A 23 4.20 1.94 2.32
N ALA A 24 4.56 0.72 1.96
CA ALA A 24 5.12 -0.29 2.86
C ALA A 24 4.17 -0.75 3.99
N SER A 25 2.86 -0.59 3.84
CA SER A 25 1.86 -1.08 4.82
C SER A 25 1.62 -2.57 4.69
N LYS A 26 1.45 -3.25 5.83
CA LYS A 26 0.99 -4.65 5.86
C LYS A 26 -0.49 -4.71 5.48
N ALA A 27 -0.85 -5.68 4.66
CA ALA A 27 -2.22 -5.92 4.25
C ALA A 27 -2.57 -7.41 4.31
N GLY A 28 -3.77 -7.71 4.79
CA GLY A 28 -4.39 -9.03 4.70
C GLY A 28 -5.43 -9.07 3.58
N THR A 29 -5.96 -10.24 3.26
CA THR A 29 -6.95 -10.42 2.17
C THR A 29 -8.26 -9.65 2.35
N LYS A 30 -8.53 -9.10 3.53
CA LYS A 30 -9.69 -8.25 3.82
C LYS A 30 -9.35 -6.76 3.88
N THR A 31 -8.07 -6.41 3.76
CA THR A 31 -7.61 -5.04 3.85
C THR A 31 -7.84 -4.34 2.50
N PRO A 32 -8.62 -3.26 2.45
CA PRO A 32 -8.81 -2.49 1.22
C PRO A 32 -7.51 -1.78 0.84
N VAL A 33 -7.07 -1.94 -0.39
CA VAL A 33 -5.83 -1.33 -0.91
C VAL A 33 -6.15 -0.10 -1.75
N TYR A 34 -7.13 -0.21 -2.63
CA TYR A 34 -7.54 0.88 -3.50
C TYR A 34 -9.02 0.75 -3.90
N SER A 35 -9.59 1.84 -4.41
CA SER A 35 -10.86 1.82 -5.11
C SER A 35 -10.71 2.36 -6.52
N LEU A 36 -11.63 1.95 -7.39
CA LEU A 36 -11.80 2.46 -8.74
C LEU A 36 -13.16 3.14 -8.84
N ASP A 37 -13.18 4.34 -9.36
CA ASP A 37 -14.41 5.05 -9.71
C ASP A 37 -14.48 5.23 -11.23
N SER A 38 -15.40 4.53 -11.87
CA SER A 38 -15.55 4.58 -13.32
C SER A 38 -16.12 5.91 -13.83
N THR A 39 -16.70 6.73 -12.94
CA THR A 39 -17.30 8.03 -13.27
C THR A 39 -16.55 9.24 -12.71
N GLY A 40 -15.65 9.04 -11.76
CA GLY A 40 -14.95 10.09 -11.01
C GLY A 40 -15.80 10.80 -9.95
N SER A 41 -17.12 10.62 -9.96
CA SER A 41 -18.04 11.39 -9.11
C SER A 41 -18.06 10.98 -7.65
N ALA A 42 -17.71 9.74 -7.34
CA ALA A 42 -17.68 9.24 -5.97
C ALA A 42 -16.43 9.73 -5.22
N LEU A 43 -15.30 9.91 -5.92
CA LEU A 43 -14.06 10.38 -5.33
C LEU A 43 -14.13 11.85 -4.90
N GLU A 44 -14.76 12.73 -5.72
CA GLU A 44 -15.00 14.12 -5.33
C GLU A 44 -15.79 14.21 -4.01
N LYS A 45 -16.86 13.41 -3.86
CA LYS A 45 -17.64 13.33 -2.63
C LYS A 45 -16.86 12.78 -1.46
N MET A 46 -15.95 11.80 -1.69
CA MET A 46 -15.11 11.24 -0.66
C MET A 46 -14.12 12.28 -0.09
N ASP A 47 -13.59 13.13 -0.94
CA ASP A 47 -12.70 14.20 -0.51
C ASP A 47 -13.44 15.29 0.29
N ASP A 48 -14.69 15.58 -0.06
CA ASP A 48 -15.53 16.50 0.71
C ASP A 48 -15.88 15.92 2.09
N GLU A 49 -16.26 14.65 2.19
CA GLU A 49 -16.50 13.98 3.48
C GLU A 49 -15.25 13.98 4.38
N LYS A 50 -14.05 13.82 3.80
CA LYS A 50 -12.80 13.90 4.57
C LYS A 50 -12.52 15.30 5.13
N LYS A 51 -13.03 16.36 4.50
CA LYS A 51 -12.85 17.74 4.94
C LYS A 51 -13.82 18.13 6.04
N ASP A 52 -15.06 17.59 6.01
CA ASP A 52 -16.19 18.12 6.77
C ASP A 52 -16.44 17.44 8.12
N GLY A 53 -15.75 16.32 8.46
CA GLY A 53 -16.12 15.55 9.63
C GLY A 53 -15.01 14.85 10.40
N ASP A 54 -15.30 14.58 11.67
CA ASP A 54 -14.59 13.56 12.44
C ASP A 54 -15.06 12.17 11.94
N LEU A 55 -14.26 11.59 11.06
CA LEU A 55 -14.54 10.29 10.47
C LEU A 55 -14.20 9.12 11.41
N PHE A 56 -13.73 9.40 12.64
CA PHE A 56 -13.38 8.36 13.60
C PHE A 56 -14.61 7.97 14.43
N THR A 57 -14.88 6.68 14.49
CA THR A 57 -15.88 6.10 15.38
C THR A 57 -15.27 5.82 16.76
N LYS A 58 -16.13 5.57 17.76
CA LYS A 58 -15.66 5.15 19.09
C LYS A 58 -14.82 3.87 19.02
N ASP A 59 -15.18 2.94 18.16
CA ASP A 59 -14.45 1.67 18.00
C ASP A 59 -13.06 1.91 17.37
N ASN A 60 -12.95 2.87 16.44
CA ASN A 60 -11.65 3.27 15.89
C ASN A 60 -10.73 3.88 16.96
N TYR A 61 -11.27 4.72 17.85
CA TYR A 61 -10.47 5.25 18.96
C TYR A 61 -9.98 4.17 19.91
N LEU A 62 -10.82 3.16 20.21
CA LEU A 62 -10.42 2.01 21.02
C LEU A 62 -9.32 1.17 20.35
N GLU A 63 -9.41 0.98 19.03
CA GLU A 63 -8.38 0.27 18.28
C GLU A 63 -7.03 1.01 18.30
N LEU A 64 -7.04 2.32 18.05
CA LEU A 64 -5.84 3.16 18.16
C LEU A 64 -5.27 3.17 19.58
N GLU A 65 -6.13 3.26 20.61
CA GLU A 65 -5.72 3.18 22.02
C GLU A 65 -5.02 1.87 22.34
N ASN A 66 -5.57 0.74 21.89
CA ASN A 66 -4.94 -0.58 22.05
C ASN A 66 -3.56 -0.66 21.38
N THR A 67 -3.40 -0.06 20.22
CA THR A 67 -2.10 0.02 19.53
C THR A 67 -1.09 0.85 20.35
N VAL A 68 -1.52 1.98 20.90
CA VAL A 68 -0.69 2.82 21.78
C VAL A 68 -0.31 2.07 23.05
N GLN A 69 -1.26 1.39 23.69
CA GLN A 69 -1.00 0.62 24.92
C GLN A 69 -0.02 -0.53 24.68
N SER A 70 -0.18 -1.26 23.56
CA SER A 70 0.73 -2.33 23.17
C SER A 70 2.15 -1.81 22.98
N TYR A 71 2.31 -0.70 22.26
CA TYR A 71 3.61 -0.05 22.08
C TYR A 71 4.21 0.41 23.41
N THR A 72 3.42 1.09 24.26
CA THR A 72 3.88 1.60 25.55
C THR A 72 4.34 0.46 26.46
N GLY A 73 3.64 -0.68 26.44
CA GLY A 73 4.01 -1.88 27.23
C GLY A 73 5.28 -2.57 26.75
N SER A 74 5.66 -2.40 25.49
CA SER A 74 6.87 -2.99 24.86
C SER A 74 8.00 -1.97 24.64
N TYR A 75 7.82 -0.72 25.06
CA TYR A 75 8.79 0.34 24.80
C TYR A 75 10.12 0.09 25.47
N ASP A 76 11.20 0.12 24.70
CA ASP A 76 12.57 0.07 25.16
C ASP A 76 13.31 1.36 24.79
N SER A 77 13.76 2.11 25.80
CA SER A 77 14.49 3.36 25.61
C SER A 77 15.85 3.20 24.91
N GLN A 78 16.37 1.98 24.87
CA GLN A 78 17.61 1.67 24.14
C GLN A 78 17.36 1.40 22.65
N ASN A 79 16.11 1.16 22.26
CA ASN A 79 15.71 0.93 20.87
C ASN A 79 14.86 2.10 20.36
N PHE A 80 15.50 3.24 20.15
CA PHE A 80 14.80 4.44 19.68
C PHE A 80 14.19 4.29 18.28
N TYR A 81 14.67 3.37 17.46
CA TYR A 81 14.11 3.09 16.14
C TYR A 81 12.63 2.63 16.23
N SER A 82 12.24 1.97 17.32
CA SER A 82 10.86 1.54 17.54
C SER A 82 9.85 2.69 17.57
N VAL A 83 10.29 3.91 17.96
CA VAL A 83 9.45 5.13 17.94
C VAL A 83 9.04 5.50 16.51
N TYR A 84 9.97 5.43 15.57
CA TYR A 84 9.67 5.74 14.17
C TYR A 84 8.75 4.69 13.54
N ALA A 85 9.01 3.40 13.82
CA ALA A 85 8.15 2.31 13.36
C ALA A 85 6.72 2.46 13.89
N PHE A 86 6.57 2.77 15.17
CA PHE A 86 5.26 3.04 15.79
C PHE A 86 4.57 4.26 15.19
N LYS A 87 5.30 5.37 14.99
CA LYS A 87 4.74 6.55 14.32
C LYS A 87 4.21 6.22 12.94
N ASP A 88 5.00 5.49 12.14
CA ASP A 88 4.61 5.10 10.78
C ASP A 88 3.39 4.16 10.78
N GLU A 89 3.31 3.24 11.75
CA GLU A 89 2.15 2.36 11.95
C GLU A 89 0.89 3.16 12.31
N MET A 90 0.99 4.09 13.25
CA MET A 90 -0.14 4.94 13.66
C MET A 90 -0.64 5.81 12.49
N GLU A 91 0.26 6.44 11.74
CA GLU A 91 -0.12 7.23 10.56
C GLU A 91 -0.82 6.37 9.50
N ALA A 92 -0.33 5.14 9.27
CA ALA A 92 -0.95 4.21 8.32
C ALA A 92 -2.35 3.79 8.78
N ASN A 93 -2.52 3.43 10.04
CA ASN A 93 -3.81 3.04 10.61
C ASN A 93 -4.82 4.19 10.56
N MET A 94 -4.42 5.40 10.95
CA MET A 94 -5.28 6.58 10.87
C MET A 94 -5.72 6.89 9.44
N MET A 95 -4.82 6.77 8.46
CA MET A 95 -5.14 6.97 7.06
C MET A 95 -6.12 5.92 6.55
N GLU A 96 -5.92 4.64 6.89
CA GLU A 96 -6.81 3.55 6.52
C GLU A 96 -8.21 3.78 7.09
N ILE A 97 -8.32 4.05 8.40
CA ILE A 97 -9.59 4.33 9.08
C ILE A 97 -10.34 5.47 8.39
N ARG A 98 -9.68 6.61 8.17
CA ARG A 98 -10.30 7.76 7.50
C ARG A 98 -10.82 7.43 6.12
N ASN A 99 -10.04 6.72 5.32
CA ASN A 99 -10.42 6.36 3.95
C ASN A 99 -11.60 5.39 3.95
N VAL A 100 -11.60 4.37 4.81
CA VAL A 100 -12.69 3.40 4.91
C VAL A 100 -13.97 4.07 5.40
N ASN A 101 -13.88 4.90 6.43
CA ASN A 101 -15.06 5.58 6.98
C ASN A 101 -15.64 6.62 6.02
N ALA A 102 -14.80 7.39 5.31
CA ALA A 102 -15.24 8.30 4.26
C ALA A 102 -16.00 7.54 3.15
N LEU A 103 -15.46 6.40 2.73
CA LEU A 103 -16.12 5.55 1.74
C LEU A 103 -17.47 5.02 2.23
N ASN A 104 -17.56 4.58 3.49
CA ASN A 104 -18.81 4.10 4.06
C ASN A 104 -19.85 5.22 4.17
N ALA A 105 -19.43 6.43 4.57
CA ALA A 105 -20.31 7.59 4.62
C ALA A 105 -20.92 7.94 3.25
N ILE A 106 -20.15 7.79 2.17
CA ILE A 106 -20.64 8.01 0.82
C ILE A 106 -21.61 6.92 0.41
N LYS A 107 -21.31 5.66 0.70
CA LYS A 107 -22.20 4.52 0.38
C LYS A 107 -23.60 4.67 0.98
N GLU A 108 -23.69 5.27 2.16
CA GLU A 108 -24.98 5.54 2.82
C GLU A 108 -25.76 6.70 2.19
N LYS A 109 -25.07 7.66 1.58
CA LYS A 109 -25.67 8.92 1.07
C LYS A 109 -25.93 8.91 -0.43
N THR A 110 -25.27 8.06 -1.20
CA THR A 110 -25.23 8.15 -2.67
C THR A 110 -25.18 6.76 -3.30
N ASP A 111 -25.70 6.64 -4.53
CA ASP A 111 -25.44 5.49 -5.38
C ASP A 111 -23.95 5.41 -5.70
N THR A 112 -23.29 4.36 -5.23
CA THR A 112 -21.88 4.08 -5.43
C THR A 112 -21.65 2.91 -6.39
N SER A 113 -22.60 2.67 -7.30
CA SER A 113 -22.50 1.56 -8.28
C SER A 113 -21.26 1.69 -9.18
N SER A 114 -20.75 2.92 -9.37
CA SER A 114 -19.51 3.20 -10.10
C SER A 114 -18.23 2.92 -9.31
N LEU A 115 -18.32 2.77 -7.98
CA LEU A 115 -17.18 2.63 -7.09
C LEU A 115 -16.92 1.17 -6.74
N GLN A 116 -15.76 0.66 -7.13
CA GLN A 116 -15.33 -0.71 -6.87
C GLN A 116 -14.16 -0.71 -5.88
N MET A 117 -14.38 -1.25 -4.69
CA MET A 117 -13.30 -1.43 -3.70
C MET A 117 -12.54 -2.72 -3.97
N GLN A 118 -11.22 -2.64 -3.92
CA GLN A 118 -10.32 -3.75 -4.14
C GLN A 118 -9.48 -4.03 -2.90
N ASN A 119 -9.58 -5.24 -2.38
CA ASN A 119 -8.77 -5.70 -1.27
C ASN A 119 -7.45 -6.31 -1.76
N ALA A 120 -6.50 -6.48 -0.83
CA ALA A 120 -5.28 -7.19 -1.14
C ALA A 120 -5.59 -8.63 -1.58
N ILE A 121 -4.95 -9.08 -2.67
CA ILE A 121 -5.17 -10.43 -3.23
C ILE A 121 -4.60 -11.55 -2.36
N LYS A 122 -3.57 -11.22 -1.56
CA LYS A 122 -2.88 -12.10 -0.61
C LYS A 122 -2.38 -11.27 0.57
N PRO A 123 -2.07 -11.90 1.72
CA PRO A 123 -1.34 -11.22 2.78
C PRO A 123 0.07 -10.83 2.31
N GLY A 124 0.53 -9.65 2.73
CA GLY A 124 1.85 -9.16 2.38
C GLY A 124 2.06 -7.70 2.71
N VAL A 125 3.14 -7.12 2.18
CA VAL A 125 3.43 -5.70 2.31
C VAL A 125 3.15 -5.02 0.97
N VAL A 126 2.25 -4.03 0.99
CA VAL A 126 1.87 -3.24 -0.19
C VAL A 126 2.90 -2.14 -0.40
N VAL A 127 3.46 -2.07 -1.61
CA VAL A 127 4.33 -0.98 -2.03
C VAL A 127 3.86 -0.40 -3.36
N TYR A 128 4.05 0.90 -3.54
CA TYR A 128 3.53 1.64 -4.69
C TYR A 128 4.61 2.08 -5.67
N TYR A 129 5.60 1.23 -5.87
CA TYR A 129 6.59 1.45 -6.92
C TYR A 129 7.00 0.14 -7.58
N THR A 130 7.42 0.23 -8.83
CA THR A 130 8.16 -0.82 -9.54
C THR A 130 9.57 -0.31 -9.84
N ASP A 131 10.51 -1.23 -9.99
CA ASP A 131 11.92 -0.88 -10.24
C ASP A 131 12.52 -1.57 -11.47
N GLY A 132 11.74 -2.44 -12.13
CA GLY A 132 12.13 -3.17 -13.32
C GLY A 132 12.77 -4.53 -13.02
N TYR A 133 12.93 -4.88 -11.73
CA TYR A 133 13.56 -6.16 -11.33
C TYR A 133 12.58 -7.19 -10.78
N GLU A 134 11.28 -6.93 -10.79
CA GLU A 134 10.24 -7.77 -10.20
C GLU A 134 10.19 -9.20 -10.79
N ASN A 135 10.65 -9.36 -12.03
CA ASN A 135 10.70 -10.66 -12.70
C ASN A 135 12.08 -11.34 -12.63
N VAL A 136 13.07 -10.70 -12.02
CA VAL A 136 14.43 -11.24 -11.91
C VAL A 136 14.46 -12.27 -10.78
N LYS A 137 14.95 -13.46 -11.09
CA LYS A 137 15.10 -14.56 -10.14
C LYS A 137 16.59 -14.90 -9.97
N THR A 138 16.93 -15.49 -8.85
CA THR A 138 18.31 -15.87 -8.52
C THR A 138 18.94 -16.84 -9.52
N ASP A 139 18.14 -17.70 -10.14
CA ASP A 139 18.57 -18.70 -11.13
C ASP A 139 18.68 -18.17 -12.56
N THR A 140 18.12 -16.97 -12.82
CA THR A 140 18.15 -16.34 -14.16
C THR A 140 19.07 -15.12 -14.22
N LEU A 141 19.83 -14.85 -13.16
CA LEU A 141 20.75 -13.72 -13.11
C LEU A 141 21.88 -13.84 -14.12
N THR A 142 22.15 -12.74 -14.80
CA THR A 142 23.26 -12.59 -15.73
C THR A 142 24.06 -11.34 -15.37
N GLU A 143 25.22 -11.16 -15.98
CA GLU A 143 26.02 -9.93 -15.79
C GLU A 143 25.21 -8.68 -16.19
N ALA A 144 24.40 -8.77 -17.23
CA ALA A 144 23.52 -7.68 -17.68
C ALA A 144 22.47 -7.28 -16.62
N SER A 145 22.09 -8.18 -15.72
CA SER A 145 21.15 -7.87 -14.63
C SER A 145 21.69 -6.86 -13.61
N PHE A 146 23.00 -6.58 -13.65
CA PHE A 146 23.65 -5.58 -12.80
C PHE A 146 23.88 -4.24 -13.52
N ASP A 147 23.30 -4.04 -14.69
CA ASP A 147 23.35 -2.76 -15.39
C ASP A 147 22.40 -1.76 -14.70
N GLU A 148 22.97 -0.74 -14.08
CA GLU A 148 22.23 0.32 -13.37
C GLU A 148 21.23 1.07 -14.28
N ASN A 149 21.46 1.08 -15.60
CA ASN A 149 20.53 1.69 -16.56
C ASN A 149 19.19 0.92 -16.67
N GLN A 150 19.13 -0.32 -16.20
CA GLN A 150 17.89 -1.10 -16.18
C GLN A 150 17.01 -0.75 -14.97
N TYR A 151 17.59 -0.14 -13.93
CA TYR A 151 16.84 0.33 -12.79
C TYR A 151 15.95 1.52 -13.16
N LYS A 152 14.65 1.31 -13.15
CA LYS A 152 13.65 2.36 -13.46
C LYS A 152 12.58 2.37 -12.38
N LYS A 153 12.79 3.18 -11.36
CA LYS A 153 11.78 3.37 -10.32
C LYS A 153 10.59 4.17 -10.89
N VAL A 154 9.43 3.56 -10.90
CA VAL A 154 8.15 4.17 -11.28
C VAL A 154 7.25 4.19 -10.05
N ASN A 155 6.78 5.37 -9.66
CA ASN A 155 5.81 5.50 -8.58
C ASN A 155 4.41 5.28 -9.13
N LEU A 156 3.72 4.26 -8.61
CA LEU A 156 2.38 3.88 -9.08
C LEU A 156 1.28 4.81 -8.54
N LYS A 157 1.55 5.56 -7.46
CA LYS A 157 0.60 6.57 -6.93
C LYS A 157 0.52 7.86 -7.74
N ASP A 158 1.44 8.08 -8.67
CA ASP A 158 1.37 9.25 -9.55
C ASP A 158 0.25 9.13 -10.61
N GLN A 159 -0.34 7.94 -10.74
CA GLN A 159 -1.49 7.69 -11.60
C GLN A 159 -2.78 8.10 -10.89
N THR A 160 -3.55 8.99 -11.47
CA THR A 160 -4.90 9.36 -11.01
C THR A 160 -5.98 8.51 -11.68
N THR A 161 -5.72 8.08 -12.91
CA THR A 161 -6.61 7.22 -13.70
C THR A 161 -5.83 6.02 -14.21
N VAL A 162 -6.44 4.85 -14.15
CA VAL A 162 -5.85 3.59 -14.60
C VAL A 162 -6.78 2.85 -15.56
N GLY A 163 -6.19 2.15 -16.52
CA GLY A 163 -6.89 1.18 -17.35
C GLY A 163 -6.85 -0.23 -16.71
N LYS A 164 -7.65 -1.14 -17.24
CA LYS A 164 -7.64 -2.55 -16.78
C LYS A 164 -6.26 -3.18 -16.93
N ASN A 165 -5.82 -3.93 -15.93
CA ASN A 165 -4.52 -4.60 -15.83
C ASN A 165 -3.30 -3.66 -15.77
N VAL A 166 -3.48 -2.35 -15.69
CA VAL A 166 -2.37 -1.42 -15.40
C VAL A 166 -1.89 -1.64 -13.97
N PRO A 167 -0.58 -1.73 -13.71
CA PRO A 167 -0.05 -1.88 -12.35
C PRO A 167 -0.55 -0.80 -11.40
N VAL A 168 -1.09 -1.20 -10.24
CA VAL A 168 -1.58 -0.26 -9.21
C VAL A 168 -0.81 -0.38 -7.90
N TYR A 169 -0.31 -1.56 -7.59
CA TYR A 169 0.60 -1.76 -6.46
C TYR A 169 1.44 -3.02 -6.68
N LYS A 170 2.49 -3.15 -5.91
CA LYS A 170 3.32 -4.35 -5.79
C LYS A 170 3.12 -4.95 -4.41
N LEU A 171 2.99 -6.26 -4.32
CA LEU A 171 2.83 -7.00 -3.09
C LEU A 171 4.08 -7.81 -2.80
N ILE A 172 4.69 -7.59 -1.64
CA ILE A 172 5.80 -8.40 -1.14
C ILE A 172 5.19 -9.47 -0.25
N THR A 173 5.30 -10.73 -0.67
CA THR A 173 4.58 -11.85 -0.06
C THR A 173 5.46 -12.75 0.81
N ASP A 174 6.78 -12.50 0.86
CA ASP A 174 7.75 -13.32 1.57
C ASP A 174 8.69 -12.43 2.38
N GLU A 175 9.08 -12.89 3.57
CA GLU A 175 10.12 -12.27 4.40
C GLU A 175 11.54 -12.70 3.99
N ASN A 176 11.66 -13.72 3.15
CA ASN A 176 12.95 -14.15 2.62
C ASN A 176 13.43 -13.20 1.53
N TRP A 177 14.68 -12.83 1.60
CA TRP A 177 15.33 -11.98 0.63
C TRP A 177 16.76 -12.45 0.36
N ASN A 178 17.23 -12.21 -0.86
CA ASN A 178 18.57 -12.55 -1.28
C ASN A 178 19.36 -11.28 -1.59
N VAL A 179 20.55 -11.15 -1.01
CA VAL A 179 21.51 -10.10 -1.39
C VAL A 179 22.46 -10.68 -2.41
N ILE A 180 22.54 -10.05 -3.56
CA ILE A 180 23.39 -10.49 -4.66
C ILE A 180 24.30 -9.34 -5.06
N PHE A 181 25.58 -9.63 -5.18
CA PHE A 181 26.60 -8.65 -5.55
C PHE A 181 27.60 -9.27 -6.52
N LYS A 182 28.16 -8.43 -7.39
CA LYS A 182 29.18 -8.82 -8.34
C LYS A 182 30.54 -8.83 -7.64
N ILE A 183 31.29 -9.87 -7.84
CA ILE A 183 32.67 -9.99 -7.35
C ILE A 183 33.58 -9.93 -8.57
N SER A 184 34.56 -9.03 -8.59
CA SER A 184 35.64 -9.06 -9.58
C SER A 184 36.54 -10.24 -9.26
N LYS A 185 36.94 -10.96 -10.28
CA LYS A 185 37.96 -11.99 -10.17
C LYS A 185 39.29 -11.28 -10.40
N ASP A 186 40.07 -11.08 -9.33
CA ASP A 186 41.45 -10.66 -9.44
C ASP A 186 42.33 -11.76 -10.08
#